data_30cfa56e26760816b41b8729b3c8b28f
#
_entry.id   30cfa56e26760816b41b8729b3c8b28f
#
_cell.length_a   1.000
_cell.length_b   1.000
_cell.length_c   1.000
_cell.angle_alpha   90.00
_cell.angle_beta   90.00
_cell.angle_gamma   90.00
#
_symmetry.space_group_name_H-M   'P 1'
#
loop_
_entity.id
_entity.type
_entity.pdbx_description
1 polymer ?
#
loop_
_entity_poly.entity_id
_entity_poly.type
_entity_poly.pdbx_seq_one_letter_code
_entity_poly.pdbx_strand_id
1 'polypeptide(L)'
;MNSQPAAVPPPASSTPSPAVRLNVGYGTDRGLRRETNEDSFIASDPVFAVADGMGGHEAGEVASGICVRTLARIPQQAAGARNTTAADVQELLQMADESIREATGARAGTTLSGVVVVEQTGSPCWLVLNLGDSRTYRLSHGELRQVSVDHSEVQELVDAGQITAAQAAVHPRRHVVTRALGTGDAVEADYWLLPMAEGDRILVCSDGLNGELDDEHIARILRSRPDPQAAVDELIQSALRSGARDNVTCIVLDAADVGDTAAPVTGQCQ
;
A
#
# COMPACT_ATOMS: atom_id res chain seq x y z
N MET A 1 24.38 62.26 -7.12
CA MET A 1 24.51 60.95 -6.46
C MET A 1 23.47 60.03 -7.09
N ASN A 2 23.90 59.20 -8.03
CA ASN A 2 23.00 58.26 -8.76
C ASN A 2 23.08 56.90 -8.00
N SER A 3 21.98 56.57 -7.37
CA SER A 3 21.83 55.23 -6.75
C SER A 3 21.31 54.25 -7.83
N GLN A 4 22.17 53.32 -8.25
CA GLN A 4 21.77 52.19 -9.09
C GLN A 4 20.91 51.22 -8.27
N PRO A 5 19.79 50.68 -8.83
CA PRO A 5 19.04 49.64 -8.16
C PRO A 5 19.79 48.31 -8.18
N ALA A 6 19.80 47.61 -7.06
CA ALA A 6 20.42 46.30 -6.90
C ALA A 6 19.72 45.28 -7.82
N ALA A 7 20.52 44.53 -8.57
CA ALA A 7 20.05 43.45 -9.41
C ALA A 7 19.53 42.30 -8.53
N VAL A 8 18.27 41.90 -8.75
CA VAL A 8 17.69 40.70 -8.15
C VAL A 8 18.36 39.45 -8.77
N PRO A 9 18.92 38.53 -8.01
CA PRO A 9 19.48 37.30 -8.57
C PRO A 9 18.38 36.48 -9.24
N PRO A 10 18.72 35.76 -10.34
CA PRO A 10 17.75 34.89 -10.99
C PRO A 10 17.31 33.78 -10.05
N PRO A 11 16.07 33.26 -10.17
CA PRO A 11 15.61 32.14 -9.37
C PRO A 11 16.52 30.94 -9.60
N ALA A 12 16.87 30.24 -8.51
CA ALA A 12 17.67 29.04 -8.57
C ALA A 12 17.04 28.05 -9.55
N SER A 13 17.83 27.57 -10.51
CA SER A 13 17.41 26.54 -11.45
C SER A 13 16.96 25.33 -10.65
N SER A 14 15.68 24.97 -10.72
CA SER A 14 15.17 23.71 -10.20
C SER A 14 15.92 22.59 -10.94
N THR A 15 16.82 21.93 -10.27
CA THR A 15 17.38 20.65 -10.73
C THR A 15 16.20 19.70 -10.94
N PRO A 16 16.05 19.03 -12.10
CA PRO A 16 14.99 18.04 -12.26
C PRO A 16 15.15 16.98 -11.18
N SER A 17 14.05 16.64 -10.50
CA SER A 17 14.02 15.54 -9.53
C SER A 17 14.58 14.27 -10.15
N PRO A 18 15.36 13.47 -9.39
CA PRO A 18 15.91 12.23 -9.89
C PRO A 18 14.76 11.34 -10.38
N ALA A 19 14.88 10.84 -11.61
CA ALA A 19 13.88 9.97 -12.19
C ALA A 19 13.92 8.62 -11.47
N VAL A 20 12.93 8.37 -10.60
CA VAL A 20 12.74 7.05 -9.99
C VAL A 20 12.22 6.10 -11.05
N ARG A 21 12.92 4.98 -11.26
CA ARG A 21 12.47 3.89 -12.13
C ARG A 21 12.03 2.71 -11.28
N LEU A 22 10.79 2.29 -11.49
CA LEU A 22 10.20 1.14 -10.82
C LEU A 22 9.99 0.00 -11.82
N ASN A 23 10.32 -1.22 -11.40
CA ASN A 23 9.83 -2.42 -12.05
C ASN A 23 8.65 -2.95 -11.24
N VAL A 24 7.58 -3.38 -11.92
CA VAL A 24 6.30 -3.70 -11.28
C VAL A 24 5.80 -5.05 -11.78
N GLY A 25 5.38 -5.91 -10.86
CA GLY A 25 4.57 -7.08 -11.12
C GLY A 25 3.27 -6.99 -10.32
N TYR A 26 2.19 -7.53 -10.86
CA TYR A 26 0.90 -7.56 -10.18
C TYR A 26 0.05 -8.74 -10.66
N GLY A 27 -0.87 -9.17 -9.81
CA GLY A 27 -1.80 -10.24 -10.14
C GLY A 27 -2.89 -10.37 -9.09
N THR A 28 -3.99 -10.99 -9.54
CA THR A 28 -5.13 -11.33 -8.69
C THR A 28 -5.68 -12.68 -9.10
N ASP A 29 -6.16 -13.45 -8.14
CA ASP A 29 -6.84 -14.72 -8.35
C ASP A 29 -8.04 -14.82 -7.39
N ARG A 30 -9.13 -15.39 -7.88
CA ARG A 30 -10.33 -15.59 -7.08
C ARG A 30 -10.14 -16.56 -5.91
N GLY A 31 -9.09 -17.35 -5.95
CA GLY A 31 -8.90 -18.46 -5.03
C GLY A 31 -9.79 -19.67 -5.35
N LEU A 32 -9.77 -20.66 -4.46
CA LEU A 32 -10.43 -21.95 -4.69
C LEU A 32 -11.79 -22.10 -4.00
N ARG A 33 -12.18 -21.15 -3.16
CA ARG A 33 -13.40 -21.24 -2.34
C ARG A 33 -14.43 -20.17 -2.60
N ARG A 34 -14.02 -19.00 -3.09
CA ARG A 34 -14.93 -17.89 -3.39
C ARG A 34 -15.59 -18.07 -4.76
N GLU A 35 -16.78 -17.57 -4.93
CA GLU A 35 -17.50 -17.56 -6.22
C GLU A 35 -17.12 -16.36 -7.08
N THR A 36 -16.85 -15.22 -6.43
CA THR A 36 -16.44 -13.95 -7.03
C THR A 36 -15.08 -13.52 -6.53
N ASN A 37 -14.46 -12.59 -7.24
CA ASN A 37 -13.27 -11.89 -6.77
C ASN A 37 -13.70 -10.48 -6.38
N GLU A 38 -13.70 -10.18 -5.08
CA GLU A 38 -14.07 -8.89 -4.53
C GLU A 38 -12.85 -7.99 -4.29
N ASP A 39 -11.63 -8.50 -4.53
CA ASP A 39 -10.41 -7.70 -4.53
C ASP A 39 -10.34 -6.77 -5.75
N SER A 40 -9.78 -5.60 -5.54
CA SER A 40 -9.42 -4.66 -6.60
C SER A 40 -8.01 -4.10 -6.35
N PHE A 41 -7.32 -3.68 -7.40
CA PHE A 41 -6.00 -3.07 -7.24
C PHE A 41 -5.75 -1.94 -8.24
N ILE A 42 -4.79 -1.09 -7.92
CA ILE A 42 -4.18 -0.12 -8.82
C ILE A 42 -2.67 -0.31 -8.82
N ALA A 43 -2.08 -0.46 -10.01
CA ALA A 43 -0.64 -0.59 -10.22
C ALA A 43 -0.20 0.42 -11.28
N SER A 44 -0.19 1.69 -10.91
CA SER A 44 0.11 2.82 -11.81
C SER A 44 0.89 3.89 -11.06
N ASP A 45 2.11 4.20 -11.51
CA ASP A 45 2.93 5.28 -10.93
C ASP A 45 2.11 6.59 -10.86
N PRO A 46 2.04 7.26 -9.72
CA PRO A 46 2.78 7.01 -8.48
C PRO A 46 2.05 6.11 -7.45
N VAL A 47 0.90 5.50 -7.76
CA VAL A 47 0.04 4.79 -6.81
C VAL A 47 0.00 3.30 -7.08
N PHE A 48 0.23 2.51 -6.02
CA PHE A 48 0.16 1.06 -6.04
C PHE A 48 -0.55 0.59 -4.78
N ALA A 49 -1.76 0.05 -4.93
CA ALA A 49 -2.59 -0.32 -3.79
C ALA A 49 -3.50 -1.51 -4.11
N VAL A 50 -3.82 -2.26 -3.06
CA VAL A 50 -4.78 -3.36 -3.06
C VAL A 50 -5.92 -2.99 -2.12
N ALA A 51 -7.14 -3.26 -2.54
CA ALA A 51 -8.38 -3.08 -1.81
C ALA A 51 -9.14 -4.41 -1.79
N ASP A 52 -9.36 -4.96 -0.60
CA ASP A 52 -10.10 -6.20 -0.37
C ASP A 52 -11.53 -5.86 0.01
N GLY A 53 -12.45 -6.22 -0.86
CA GLY A 53 -13.87 -5.89 -0.73
C GLY A 53 -14.59 -6.86 0.19
N MET A 54 -15.38 -6.32 1.12
CA MET A 54 -16.21 -7.11 2.03
C MET A 54 -17.67 -6.69 1.92
N GLY A 55 -18.57 -7.66 1.83
CA GLY A 55 -20.01 -7.43 1.75
C GLY A 55 -20.75 -8.65 1.21
N GLY A 56 -22.07 -8.69 1.36
CA GLY A 56 -22.87 -9.78 0.77
C GLY A 56 -23.19 -9.49 -0.71
N HIS A 57 -23.15 -10.51 -1.58
CA HIS A 57 -23.65 -10.47 -2.95
C HIS A 57 -23.09 -9.30 -3.82
N GLU A 58 -21.89 -9.42 -4.34
CA GLU A 58 -21.25 -8.46 -5.27
C GLU A 58 -21.00 -7.04 -4.72
N ALA A 59 -21.42 -6.76 -3.48
CA ALA A 59 -21.27 -5.43 -2.92
C ALA A 59 -19.83 -5.11 -2.51
N GLY A 60 -19.03 -6.12 -2.16
CA GLY A 60 -17.60 -5.98 -1.87
C GLY A 60 -16.80 -5.56 -3.12
N GLU A 61 -17.07 -6.17 -4.28
CA GLU A 61 -16.46 -5.79 -5.57
C GLU A 61 -16.76 -4.33 -5.93
N VAL A 62 -17.97 -3.85 -5.64
CA VAL A 62 -18.34 -2.45 -5.86
C VAL A 62 -17.55 -1.54 -4.94
N ALA A 63 -17.39 -1.90 -3.66
CA ALA A 63 -16.67 -1.10 -2.68
C ALA A 63 -15.17 -0.99 -3.03
N SER A 64 -14.50 -2.13 -3.25
CA SER A 64 -13.08 -2.15 -3.62
C SER A 64 -12.82 -1.44 -4.95
N GLY A 65 -13.73 -1.65 -5.94
CA GLY A 65 -13.65 -0.98 -7.23
C GLY A 65 -13.82 0.54 -7.14
N ILE A 66 -14.70 1.08 -6.29
CA ILE A 66 -14.82 2.52 -6.05
C ILE A 66 -13.54 3.07 -5.41
N CYS A 67 -12.99 2.36 -4.41
CA CYS A 67 -11.78 2.75 -3.72
C CYS A 67 -10.61 2.95 -4.71
N VAL A 68 -10.28 1.94 -5.51
CA VAL A 68 -9.15 2.03 -6.45
C VAL A 68 -9.38 3.04 -7.57
N ARG A 69 -10.61 3.20 -8.05
CA ARG A 69 -10.94 4.24 -9.04
C ARG A 69 -10.78 5.66 -8.48
N THR A 70 -11.08 5.85 -7.19
CA THR A 70 -10.88 7.14 -6.53
C THR A 70 -9.39 7.45 -6.39
N LEU A 71 -8.58 6.48 -5.97
CA LEU A 71 -7.13 6.63 -5.88
C LEU A 71 -6.46 6.83 -7.25
N ALA A 72 -7.03 6.29 -8.33
CA ALA A 72 -6.54 6.51 -9.70
C ALA A 72 -6.61 7.99 -10.15
N ARG A 73 -7.20 8.88 -9.36
CA ARG A 73 -7.18 10.33 -9.60
C ARG A 73 -5.82 10.96 -9.25
N ILE A 74 -5.03 10.35 -8.35
CA ILE A 74 -3.70 10.85 -7.96
C ILE A 74 -2.75 11.00 -9.17
N PRO A 75 -2.57 10.00 -10.05
CA PRO A 75 -1.73 10.15 -11.24
C PRO A 75 -2.17 11.28 -12.17
N GLN A 76 -3.48 11.53 -12.24
CA GLN A 76 -4.04 12.57 -13.10
C GLN A 76 -3.81 13.99 -12.56
N GLN A 77 -3.76 14.14 -11.23
CA GLN A 77 -3.49 15.40 -10.56
C GLN A 77 -2.00 15.74 -10.49
N ALA A 78 -1.17 14.71 -10.41
CA ALA A 78 0.27 14.84 -10.14
C ALA A 78 1.12 15.03 -11.40
N ALA A 79 0.59 15.46 -12.55
CA ALA A 79 1.27 15.63 -13.85
C ALA A 79 2.80 15.85 -13.76
N GLY A 80 3.57 14.83 -13.38
CA GLY A 80 5.03 14.82 -13.25
C GLY A 80 5.61 15.32 -11.92
N ALA A 81 4.80 15.79 -10.96
CA ALA A 81 5.27 16.17 -9.63
C ALA A 81 4.84 15.13 -8.60
N ARG A 82 5.80 14.52 -7.90
CA ARG A 82 5.57 13.55 -6.81
C ARG A 82 5.31 14.26 -5.48
N ASN A 83 4.43 15.25 -5.47
CA ASN A 83 4.14 16.12 -4.32
C ASN A 83 2.86 15.72 -3.55
N THR A 84 2.28 14.57 -3.85
CA THR A 84 1.13 14.04 -3.11
C THR A 84 1.47 13.87 -1.64
N THR A 85 0.62 14.37 -0.76
CA THR A 85 0.77 14.27 0.69
C THR A 85 -0.19 13.24 1.29
N ALA A 86 0.04 12.85 2.55
CA ALA A 86 -0.91 12.00 3.28
C ALA A 86 -2.30 12.67 3.40
N ALA A 87 -2.35 14.01 3.52
CA ALA A 87 -3.61 14.75 3.58
C ALA A 87 -4.38 14.65 2.25
N ASP A 88 -3.70 14.77 1.10
CA ASP A 88 -4.34 14.62 -0.22
C ASP A 88 -4.93 13.21 -0.39
N VAL A 89 -4.19 12.18 0.06
CA VAL A 89 -4.70 10.80 0.05
C VAL A 89 -5.89 10.65 0.98
N GLN A 90 -5.83 11.22 2.19
CA GLN A 90 -6.92 11.15 3.17
C GLN A 90 -8.21 11.80 2.64
N GLU A 91 -8.13 12.92 1.93
CA GLU A 91 -9.29 13.54 1.28
C GLU A 91 -9.92 12.61 0.24
N LEU A 92 -9.10 11.92 -0.57
CA LEU A 92 -9.60 10.93 -1.54
C LEU A 92 -10.25 9.73 -0.85
N LEU A 93 -9.71 9.28 0.29
CA LEU A 93 -10.32 8.18 1.04
C LEU A 93 -11.69 8.58 1.63
N GLN A 94 -11.85 9.81 2.10
CA GLN A 94 -13.15 10.33 2.54
C GLN A 94 -14.16 10.34 1.39
N MET A 95 -13.75 10.80 0.20
CA MET A 95 -14.60 10.77 -1.00
C MET A 95 -14.96 9.34 -1.42
N ALA A 96 -14.01 8.39 -1.31
CA ALA A 96 -14.26 6.97 -1.60
C ALA A 96 -15.26 6.39 -0.62
N ASP A 97 -15.13 6.67 0.69
CA ASP A 97 -16.03 6.21 1.73
C ASP A 97 -17.47 6.68 1.49
N GLU A 98 -17.66 7.96 1.22
CA GLU A 98 -18.97 8.52 0.89
C GLU A 98 -19.58 7.82 -0.34
N SER A 99 -18.79 7.66 -1.42
CA SER A 99 -19.23 7.02 -2.66
C SER A 99 -19.58 5.54 -2.45
N ILE A 100 -18.82 4.82 -1.62
CA ILE A 100 -19.11 3.42 -1.27
C ILE A 100 -20.41 3.32 -0.51
N ARG A 101 -20.61 4.17 0.52
CA ARG A 101 -21.84 4.17 1.31
C ARG A 101 -23.08 4.50 0.46
N GLU A 102 -22.97 5.47 -0.44
CA GLU A 102 -24.05 5.79 -1.38
C GLU A 102 -24.37 4.62 -2.31
N ALA A 103 -23.35 4.00 -2.91
CA ALA A 103 -23.53 2.94 -3.89
C ALA A 103 -24.06 1.64 -3.27
N THR A 104 -23.65 1.33 -2.03
CA THR A 104 -23.96 0.04 -1.39
C THR A 104 -25.03 0.13 -0.31
N GLY A 105 -25.49 1.34 0.04
CA GLY A 105 -26.39 1.58 1.17
C GLY A 105 -25.73 1.22 2.51
N ALA A 106 -24.44 1.44 2.63
CA ALA A 106 -23.60 1.11 3.79
C ALA A 106 -23.64 -0.38 4.19
N ARG A 107 -23.80 -1.28 3.21
CA ARG A 107 -23.84 -2.74 3.41
C ARG A 107 -22.55 -3.44 2.98
N ALA A 108 -21.61 -2.70 2.46
CA ALA A 108 -20.31 -3.18 2.04
C ALA A 108 -19.21 -2.21 2.43
N GLY A 109 -18.02 -2.72 2.51
CA GLY A 109 -16.82 -1.95 2.76
C GLY A 109 -15.64 -2.52 2.01
N THR A 110 -14.49 -1.92 2.19
CA THR A 110 -13.23 -2.43 1.67
C THR A 110 -12.07 -2.04 2.56
N THR A 111 -11.09 -2.92 2.68
CA THR A 111 -9.77 -2.58 3.18
C THR A 111 -9.02 -1.76 2.16
N LEU A 112 -7.86 -1.26 2.52
CA LEU A 112 -6.90 -0.66 1.62
C LEU A 112 -5.49 -0.77 2.20
N SER A 113 -4.55 -1.28 1.43
CA SER A 113 -3.13 -1.19 1.73
C SER A 113 -2.37 -0.78 0.48
N GLY A 114 -1.30 0.01 0.62
CA GLY A 114 -0.55 0.42 -0.56
C GLY A 114 0.55 1.42 -0.31
N VAL A 115 1.14 1.87 -1.41
CA VAL A 115 2.18 2.91 -1.42
C VAL A 115 1.88 3.96 -2.49
N VAL A 116 2.21 5.21 -2.15
CA VAL A 116 2.32 6.30 -3.11
C VAL A 116 3.79 6.72 -3.18
N VAL A 117 4.34 6.80 -4.39
CA VAL A 117 5.69 7.31 -4.58
C VAL A 117 5.65 8.82 -4.53
N VAL A 118 6.29 9.39 -3.53
CA VAL A 118 6.31 10.82 -3.28
C VAL A 118 7.74 11.35 -3.23
N GLU A 119 7.90 12.67 -3.26
CA GLU A 119 9.17 13.35 -3.06
C GLU A 119 9.12 14.15 -1.77
N GLN A 120 10.11 13.95 -0.91
CA GLN A 120 10.29 14.72 0.31
C GLN A 120 11.67 15.40 0.29
N THR A 121 11.70 16.72 0.33
CA THR A 121 12.96 17.50 0.32
C THR A 121 13.93 17.11 -0.81
N GLY A 122 13.40 16.81 -2.02
CA GLY A 122 14.20 16.44 -3.19
C GLY A 122 14.64 14.96 -3.22
N SER A 123 14.16 14.14 -2.29
CA SER A 123 14.46 12.71 -2.24
C SER A 123 13.20 11.86 -2.39
N PRO A 124 13.23 10.78 -3.18
CA PRO A 124 12.07 9.90 -3.34
C PRO A 124 11.79 9.09 -2.07
N CYS A 125 10.51 8.93 -1.78
CA CYS A 125 10.02 8.22 -0.60
C CYS A 125 8.83 7.32 -0.96
N TRP A 126 8.66 6.25 -0.21
CA TRP A 126 7.46 5.46 -0.12
C TRP A 126 6.52 6.07 0.93
N LEU A 127 5.40 6.64 0.52
CA LEU A 127 4.30 6.97 1.42
C LEU A 127 3.40 5.72 1.49
N VAL A 128 3.60 4.92 2.53
CA VAL A 128 2.78 3.73 2.80
C VAL A 128 1.48 4.17 3.47
N LEU A 129 0.38 3.55 3.10
CA LEU A 129 -0.94 3.78 3.71
C LEU A 129 -1.61 2.44 4.02
N ASN A 130 -2.40 2.40 5.11
CA ASN A 130 -3.14 1.21 5.48
C ASN A 130 -4.47 1.54 6.16
N LEU A 131 -5.51 0.79 5.79
CA LEU A 131 -6.82 0.74 6.43
C LEU A 131 -7.38 -0.69 6.29
N GLY A 132 -7.45 -1.43 7.38
CA GLY A 132 -7.83 -2.84 7.38
C GLY A 132 -6.65 -3.78 7.62
N ASP A 133 -6.78 -5.03 7.19
CA ASP A 133 -5.83 -6.13 7.40
C ASP A 133 -5.13 -6.63 6.13
N SER A 134 -5.36 -5.97 4.99
CA SER A 134 -4.44 -6.00 3.85
C SER A 134 -3.09 -5.42 4.26
N ARG A 135 -1.99 -5.89 3.67
CA ARG A 135 -0.65 -5.57 4.19
C ARG A 135 0.29 -5.01 3.14
N THR A 136 1.19 -4.15 3.61
CA THR A 136 2.37 -3.69 2.89
C THR A 136 3.63 -4.15 3.61
N TYR A 137 4.52 -4.84 2.87
CA TYR A 137 5.84 -5.29 3.33
C TYR A 137 6.93 -4.57 2.56
N ARG A 138 8.09 -4.40 3.20
CA ARG A 138 9.34 -3.96 2.57
C ARG A 138 10.41 -5.03 2.75
N LEU A 139 11.00 -5.47 1.65
CA LEU A 139 12.23 -6.27 1.63
C LEU A 139 13.38 -5.31 1.32
N SER A 140 14.26 -5.09 2.28
CA SER A 140 15.43 -4.23 2.14
C SER A 140 16.63 -4.92 2.77
N HIS A 141 17.80 -4.87 2.13
CA HIS A 141 19.02 -5.54 2.60
C HIS A 141 18.82 -7.03 2.96
N GLY A 142 17.90 -7.70 2.26
CA GLY A 142 17.59 -9.12 2.46
C GLY A 142 16.66 -9.42 3.65
N GLU A 143 16.17 -8.41 4.37
CA GLU A 143 15.22 -8.57 5.47
C GLU A 143 13.82 -8.12 5.04
N LEU A 144 12.82 -9.00 5.20
CA LEU A 144 11.41 -8.67 5.00
C LEU A 144 10.82 -8.13 6.32
N ARG A 145 10.14 -7.00 6.23
CA ARG A 145 9.40 -6.43 7.37
C ARG A 145 8.01 -6.01 6.91
N GLN A 146 7.00 -6.34 7.68
CA GLN A 146 5.69 -5.72 7.55
C GLN A 146 5.82 -4.26 7.97
N VAL A 147 5.39 -3.34 7.10
CA VAL A 147 5.38 -1.89 7.36
C VAL A 147 4.04 -1.45 7.93
N SER A 148 2.96 -1.94 7.34
CA SER A 148 1.60 -1.68 7.82
C SER A 148 1.32 -2.39 9.15
N VAL A 149 0.37 -1.87 9.91
CA VAL A 149 -0.18 -2.53 11.10
C VAL A 149 -1.64 -2.88 10.79
N ASP A 150 -2.02 -4.12 11.03
CA ASP A 150 -3.38 -4.59 10.72
C ASP A 150 -4.41 -3.89 11.63
N HIS A 151 -5.49 -3.40 11.04
CA HIS A 151 -6.67 -2.97 11.80
C HIS A 151 -7.60 -4.18 11.97
N SER A 152 -7.24 -5.06 12.90
CA SER A 152 -7.98 -6.26 13.23
C SER A 152 -8.12 -6.44 14.73
N GLU A 153 -9.18 -7.13 15.16
CA GLU A 153 -9.41 -7.38 16.57
C GLU A 153 -8.23 -8.11 17.23
N VAL A 154 -7.60 -9.05 16.52
CA VAL A 154 -6.47 -9.79 17.06
C VAL A 154 -5.22 -8.93 17.20
N GLN A 155 -5.01 -7.96 16.34
CA GLN A 155 -3.91 -7.01 16.47
C GLN A 155 -4.12 -6.11 17.70
N GLU A 156 -5.33 -5.62 17.94
CA GLU A 156 -5.66 -4.85 19.14
C GLU A 156 -5.42 -5.66 20.44
N LEU A 157 -5.72 -6.98 20.42
CA LEU A 157 -5.42 -7.86 21.56
C LEU A 157 -3.92 -8.07 21.76
N VAL A 158 -3.13 -8.14 20.67
CA VAL A 158 -1.66 -8.21 20.74
C VAL A 158 -1.08 -6.92 21.31
N ASP A 159 -1.52 -5.76 20.81
CA ASP A 159 -1.05 -4.44 21.26
C ASP A 159 -1.39 -4.19 22.74
N ALA A 160 -2.55 -4.67 23.19
CA ALA A 160 -2.95 -4.66 24.59
C ALA A 160 -2.20 -5.70 25.47
N GLY A 161 -1.31 -6.52 24.88
CA GLY A 161 -0.59 -7.57 25.58
C GLY A 161 -1.46 -8.74 26.08
N GLN A 162 -2.68 -8.88 25.57
CA GLN A 162 -3.62 -9.92 25.98
C GLN A 162 -3.32 -11.27 25.32
N ILE A 163 -2.82 -11.26 24.09
CA ILE A 163 -2.37 -12.44 23.36
C ILE A 163 -1.01 -12.16 22.69
N THR A 164 -0.29 -13.23 22.37
CA THR A 164 0.94 -13.15 21.58
C THR A 164 0.62 -13.15 20.08
N ALA A 165 1.55 -12.69 19.21
CA ALA A 165 1.41 -12.79 17.77
C ALA A 165 1.17 -14.23 17.28
N ALA A 166 1.82 -15.23 17.91
CA ALA A 166 1.58 -16.63 17.60
C ALA A 166 0.16 -17.10 17.93
N GLN A 167 -0.44 -16.58 18.99
CA GLN A 167 -1.84 -16.86 19.36
C GLN A 167 -2.81 -16.13 18.41
N ALA A 168 -2.48 -14.92 17.96
CA ALA A 168 -3.27 -14.16 16.99
C ALA A 168 -3.42 -14.93 15.66
N ALA A 169 -2.33 -15.52 15.15
CA ALA A 169 -2.32 -16.25 13.88
C ALA A 169 -3.32 -17.43 13.81
N VAL A 170 -3.69 -18.01 14.94
CA VAL A 170 -4.64 -19.14 15.03
C VAL A 170 -5.96 -18.78 15.74
N HIS A 171 -6.15 -17.50 16.03
CA HIS A 171 -7.32 -17.04 16.77
C HIS A 171 -8.60 -17.14 15.91
N PRO A 172 -9.75 -17.56 16.49
CA PRO A 172 -11.00 -17.71 15.71
C PRO A 172 -11.53 -16.40 15.12
N ARG A 173 -11.17 -15.25 15.69
CA ARG A 173 -11.55 -13.91 15.24
C ARG A 173 -10.44 -13.17 14.48
N ARG A 174 -9.45 -13.88 13.92
CA ARG A 174 -8.32 -13.26 13.20
C ARG A 174 -8.72 -12.51 11.92
N HIS A 175 -9.90 -12.78 11.37
CA HIS A 175 -10.44 -12.11 10.19
C HIS A 175 -11.48 -11.02 10.53
N VAL A 176 -11.52 -10.55 11.79
CA VAL A 176 -12.40 -9.46 12.19
C VAL A 176 -11.67 -8.15 12.01
N VAL A 177 -11.98 -7.45 10.93
CA VAL A 177 -11.44 -6.13 10.60
C VAL A 177 -12.11 -5.07 11.48
N THR A 178 -11.34 -4.13 12.03
CA THR A 178 -11.83 -3.08 12.92
C THR A 178 -11.90 -1.71 12.25
N ARG A 179 -11.28 -1.52 11.07
CA ARG A 179 -11.37 -0.30 10.26
C ARG A 179 -11.47 -0.64 8.78
N ALA A 180 -12.44 -0.07 8.08
CA ALA A 180 -12.64 -0.23 6.64
C ALA A 180 -13.37 0.98 6.04
N LEU A 181 -13.22 1.22 4.74
CA LEU A 181 -14.02 2.18 3.99
C LEU A 181 -15.45 1.65 3.81
N GLY A 182 -16.43 2.53 3.81
CA GLY A 182 -17.84 2.19 3.54
C GLY A 182 -18.64 1.73 4.76
N THR A 183 -18.02 1.52 5.91
CA THR A 183 -18.66 0.98 7.12
C THR A 183 -19.40 2.03 7.96
N GLY A 184 -19.15 3.32 7.71
CA GLY A 184 -19.80 4.42 8.41
C GLY A 184 -19.05 4.94 9.63
N ASP A 185 -17.93 4.33 10.00
CA ASP A 185 -17.03 4.83 11.03
C ASP A 185 -16.11 5.93 10.47
N ALA A 186 -15.40 6.64 11.35
CA ALA A 186 -14.43 7.64 10.92
C ALA A 186 -13.33 6.99 10.07
N VAL A 187 -13.14 7.51 8.86
CA VAL A 187 -12.10 7.03 7.95
C VAL A 187 -10.78 7.68 8.32
N GLU A 188 -9.94 6.94 9.04
CA GLU A 188 -8.57 7.33 9.35
C GLU A 188 -7.63 6.21 8.94
N ALA A 189 -6.89 6.43 7.85
CA ALA A 189 -5.82 5.53 7.44
C ALA A 189 -4.55 5.84 8.23
N ASP A 190 -3.74 4.81 8.49
CA ASP A 190 -2.40 4.99 9.02
C ASP A 190 -1.40 5.25 7.89
N TYR A 191 -0.39 6.08 8.15
CA TYR A 191 0.61 6.49 7.16
C TYR A 191 2.03 6.35 7.70
N TRP A 192 2.93 5.85 6.84
CA TRP A 192 4.37 5.79 7.11
C TRP A 192 5.12 6.37 5.93
N LEU A 193 6.05 7.28 6.19
CA LEU A 193 6.93 7.84 5.18
C LEU A 193 8.32 7.21 5.32
N LEU A 194 8.74 6.46 4.30
CA LEU A 194 10.00 5.75 4.29
C LEU A 194 10.90 6.27 3.16
N PRO A 195 12.17 6.61 3.44
CA PRO A 195 13.11 6.90 2.37
C PRO A 195 13.23 5.71 1.43
N MET A 196 13.17 5.98 0.12
CA MET A 196 13.38 4.96 -0.89
C MET A 196 14.88 4.68 -1.03
N ALA A 197 15.25 3.41 -1.06
CA ALA A 197 16.62 2.98 -1.32
C ALA A 197 16.66 2.12 -2.59
N GLU A 198 17.76 2.21 -3.32
CA GLU A 198 18.01 1.32 -4.45
C GLU A 198 18.01 -0.14 -4.00
N GLY A 199 17.33 -1.00 -4.74
CA GLY A 199 17.14 -2.40 -4.39
C GLY A 199 16.05 -2.68 -3.36
N ASP A 200 15.32 -1.66 -2.90
CA ASP A 200 14.09 -1.89 -2.13
C ASP A 200 13.07 -2.65 -2.97
N ARG A 201 12.44 -3.61 -2.33
CA ARG A 201 11.28 -4.32 -2.89
C ARG A 201 10.08 -4.16 -1.95
N ILE A 202 8.97 -3.65 -2.48
CA ILE A 202 7.71 -3.53 -1.77
C ILE A 202 6.78 -4.65 -2.23
N LEU A 203 6.10 -5.30 -1.30
CA LEU A 203 4.95 -6.16 -1.55
C LEU A 203 3.72 -5.52 -0.92
N VAL A 204 2.65 -5.37 -1.70
CA VAL A 204 1.31 -5.02 -1.23
C VAL A 204 0.40 -6.21 -1.50
N CYS A 205 -0.39 -6.66 -0.52
CA CYS A 205 -1.26 -7.82 -0.72
C CYS A 205 -2.55 -7.74 0.09
N SER A 206 -3.61 -8.43 -0.39
CA SER A 206 -4.80 -8.76 0.40
C SER A 206 -4.50 -9.88 1.40
N ASP A 207 -5.40 -10.09 2.36
CA ASP A 207 -5.25 -11.06 3.45
C ASP A 207 -5.23 -12.52 2.94
N GLY A 208 -5.78 -12.79 1.76
CA GLY A 208 -5.72 -14.10 1.12
C GLY A 208 -4.32 -14.59 0.80
N LEU A 209 -3.31 -13.69 0.73
CA LEU A 209 -1.93 -14.09 0.60
C LEU A 209 -1.33 -14.49 1.96
N ASN A 210 -1.35 -13.59 2.93
CA ASN A 210 -0.73 -13.80 4.24
C ASN A 210 -1.55 -14.73 5.15
N GLY A 211 -2.81 -14.98 4.83
CA GLY A 211 -3.63 -16.03 5.42
C GLY A 211 -3.24 -17.45 5.01
N GLU A 212 -2.55 -17.62 3.89
CA GLU A 212 -2.09 -18.90 3.37
C GLU A 212 -0.56 -19.09 3.46
N LEU A 213 0.22 -18.02 3.43
CA LEU A 213 1.69 -18.04 3.47
C LEU A 213 2.19 -17.25 4.68
N ASP A 214 3.10 -17.83 5.45
CA ASP A 214 3.79 -17.09 6.50
C ASP A 214 4.85 -16.14 5.92
N ASP A 215 5.31 -15.19 6.74
CA ASP A 215 6.26 -14.15 6.32
C ASP A 215 7.61 -14.74 5.85
N GLU A 216 8.03 -15.90 6.39
CA GLU A 216 9.27 -16.56 5.97
C GLU A 216 9.12 -17.14 4.55
N HIS A 217 7.97 -17.71 4.23
CA HIS A 217 7.67 -18.21 2.89
C HIS A 217 7.61 -17.06 1.89
N ILE A 218 6.89 -15.98 2.23
CA ILE A 218 6.82 -14.76 1.41
C ILE A 218 8.24 -14.22 1.17
N ALA A 219 9.03 -14.06 2.22
CA ALA A 219 10.41 -13.56 2.13
C ALA A 219 11.29 -14.41 1.22
N ARG A 220 11.17 -15.73 1.29
CA ARG A 220 11.92 -16.68 0.47
C ARG A 220 11.57 -16.51 -1.01
N ILE A 221 10.28 -16.37 -1.35
CA ILE A 221 9.84 -16.15 -2.73
C ILE A 221 10.39 -14.81 -3.24
N LEU A 222 10.20 -13.74 -2.49
CA LEU A 222 10.65 -12.39 -2.87
C LEU A 222 12.17 -12.31 -3.09
N ARG A 223 12.97 -13.06 -2.29
CA ARG A 223 14.43 -13.11 -2.47
C ARG A 223 14.86 -13.98 -3.67
N SER A 224 14.10 -15.05 -3.96
CA SER A 224 14.48 -16.03 -4.99
C SER A 224 14.02 -15.67 -6.40
N ARG A 225 13.10 -14.72 -6.54
CA ARG A 225 12.53 -14.28 -7.82
C ARG A 225 12.92 -12.82 -8.08
N PRO A 226 13.98 -12.58 -8.89
CA PRO A 226 14.44 -11.21 -9.17
C PRO A 226 13.42 -10.40 -9.97
N ASP A 227 12.69 -11.02 -10.90
CA ASP A 227 11.64 -10.36 -11.66
C ASP A 227 10.37 -10.19 -10.81
N PRO A 228 9.82 -8.95 -10.67
CA PRO A 228 8.63 -8.70 -9.87
C PRO A 228 7.41 -9.50 -10.31
N GLN A 229 7.20 -9.69 -11.62
CA GLN A 229 6.06 -10.46 -12.11
C GLN A 229 6.22 -11.95 -11.78
N ALA A 230 7.43 -12.50 -11.95
CA ALA A 230 7.70 -13.88 -11.55
C ALA A 230 7.55 -14.11 -10.04
N ALA A 231 7.82 -13.06 -9.21
CA ALA A 231 7.57 -13.12 -7.78
C ALA A 231 6.07 -13.17 -7.47
N VAL A 232 5.28 -12.30 -8.11
CA VAL A 232 3.80 -12.29 -8.00
C VAL A 232 3.21 -13.63 -8.40
N ASP A 233 3.60 -14.15 -9.56
CA ASP A 233 3.08 -15.42 -10.07
C ASP A 233 3.37 -16.57 -9.09
N GLU A 234 4.58 -16.64 -8.52
CA GLU A 234 4.94 -17.65 -7.53
C GLU A 234 4.21 -17.46 -6.19
N LEU A 235 3.99 -16.23 -5.73
CA LEU A 235 3.21 -15.94 -4.52
C LEU A 235 1.78 -16.43 -4.66
N ILE A 236 1.09 -16.06 -5.75
CA ILE A 236 -0.28 -16.50 -6.02
C ILE A 236 -0.35 -18.01 -6.16
N GLN A 237 0.54 -18.63 -6.95
CA GLN A 237 0.56 -20.07 -7.10
C GLN A 237 0.85 -20.80 -5.80
N SER A 238 1.66 -20.23 -4.89
CA SER A 238 1.92 -20.81 -3.58
C SER A 238 0.69 -20.73 -2.68
N ALA A 239 -0.03 -19.59 -2.67
CA ALA A 239 -1.29 -19.45 -1.96
C ALA A 239 -2.34 -20.45 -2.48
N LEU A 240 -2.46 -20.61 -3.80
CA LEU A 240 -3.37 -21.60 -4.41
C LEU A 240 -3.02 -23.04 -3.97
N ARG A 241 -1.74 -23.39 -3.93
CA ARG A 241 -1.28 -24.72 -3.43
C ARG A 241 -1.58 -24.92 -1.95
N SER A 242 -1.62 -23.85 -1.15
CA SER A 242 -1.93 -23.89 0.29
C SER A 242 -3.44 -23.95 0.57
N GLY A 243 -4.29 -23.70 -0.45
CA GLY A 243 -5.74 -23.84 -0.32
C GLY A 243 -6.53 -22.62 -0.77
N ALA A 244 -5.91 -21.43 -0.84
CA ALA A 244 -6.47 -20.15 -1.27
C ALA A 244 -7.96 -20.01 -0.92
N ARG A 245 -8.25 -19.93 0.38
CA ARG A 245 -9.62 -19.88 0.91
C ARG A 245 -10.31 -18.57 0.59
N ASP A 246 -9.53 -17.54 0.26
CA ASP A 246 -9.99 -16.22 -0.13
C ASP A 246 -9.47 -15.78 -1.50
N ASN A 247 -9.89 -14.60 -1.96
CA ASN A 247 -9.31 -13.90 -3.07
C ASN A 247 -7.84 -13.57 -2.73
N VAL A 248 -6.95 -13.64 -3.70
CA VAL A 248 -5.51 -13.40 -3.50
C VAL A 248 -5.05 -12.35 -4.50
N THR A 249 -4.68 -11.20 -4.01
CA THR A 249 -4.19 -10.09 -4.84
C THR A 249 -2.86 -9.59 -4.29
N CYS A 250 -1.87 -9.39 -5.15
CA CYS A 250 -0.60 -8.81 -4.75
C CYS A 250 0.05 -7.98 -5.84
N ILE A 251 0.85 -7.01 -5.42
CA ILE A 251 1.70 -6.14 -6.25
C ILE A 251 3.11 -6.20 -5.68
N VAL A 252 4.10 -6.41 -6.55
CA VAL A 252 5.52 -6.32 -6.19
C VAL A 252 6.16 -5.17 -6.95
N LEU A 253 6.89 -4.31 -6.25
CA LEU A 253 7.55 -3.12 -6.78
C LEU A 253 9.04 -3.18 -6.45
N ASP A 254 9.91 -2.98 -7.44
CA ASP A 254 11.34 -2.83 -7.23
C ASP A 254 11.78 -1.40 -7.53
N ALA A 255 12.49 -0.77 -6.61
CA ALA A 255 13.22 0.47 -6.85
C ALA A 255 14.51 0.15 -7.63
N ALA A 256 14.46 0.30 -8.95
CA ALA A 256 15.56 -0.09 -9.85
C ALA A 256 16.59 1.03 -10.04
N ASP A 257 16.18 2.28 -9.87
CA ASP A 257 17.04 3.47 -9.95
C ASP A 257 16.41 4.56 -9.10
N VAL A 258 17.14 5.07 -8.13
CA VAL A 258 16.62 6.04 -7.15
C VAL A 258 17.28 7.43 -7.34
N GLY A 259 18.18 7.55 -8.34
CA GLY A 259 19.01 8.76 -8.53
C GLY A 259 19.97 8.99 -7.37
N ASP A 260 20.99 9.84 -7.57
CA ASP A 260 21.96 10.14 -6.52
C ASP A 260 21.27 10.84 -5.33
N THR A 261 20.88 10.08 -4.32
CA THR A 261 20.37 10.63 -3.06
C THR A 261 21.56 11.20 -2.27
N ALA A 262 21.57 12.50 -2.03
CA ALA A 262 22.50 13.10 -1.07
C ALA A 262 22.41 12.33 0.26
N ALA A 263 23.58 11.97 0.82
CA ALA A 263 23.70 11.15 2.02
C ALA A 263 22.77 11.65 3.16
N PRO A 264 22.16 10.75 3.95
CA PRO A 264 21.24 11.14 5.00
C PRO A 264 21.93 12.02 6.03
N VAL A 265 21.38 13.21 6.25
CA VAL A 265 21.76 14.06 7.39
C VAL A 265 21.22 13.37 8.64
N THR A 266 22.08 12.70 9.39
CA THR A 266 21.76 12.16 10.71
C THR A 266 21.54 13.31 11.69
N GLY A 267 20.28 13.75 11.81
CA GLY A 267 19.82 14.64 12.86
C GLY A 267 19.04 13.82 13.89
N GLN A 268 19.60 13.64 15.09
CA GLN A 268 18.83 13.14 16.23
C GLN A 268 17.78 14.19 16.59
N CYS A 269 16.50 13.84 16.48
CA CYS A 269 15.45 14.58 17.16
C CYS A 269 15.42 14.15 18.63
N GLN A 270 15.63 15.12 19.52
CA GLN A 270 15.32 15.03 20.95
C GLN A 270 13.82 15.24 21.16
#